data_4d29969054693c99a862b391bf4477e7
#
_entry.id   4d29969054693c99a862b391bf4477e7
#
_cell.length_a   1.000
_cell.length_b   1.000
_cell.length_c   1.000
_cell.angle_alpha   90.00
_cell.angle_beta   90.00
_cell.angle_gamma   90.00
#
_symmetry.space_group_name_H-M   'P 1'
#
loop_
_entity.id
_entity.type
_entity.pdbx_description
1 polymer ?
#
loop_
_entity_poly.entity_id
_entity_poly.type
_entity_poly.pdbx_seq_one_letter_code
_entity_poly.pdbx_strand_id
1 'polypeptide(L)'
;MQALKVDKTVTYLQTIFPLGANVEALIASHEMFGEEVMAHAEFQRRQGRTNCSSLQVVRYSDEARLWEIVRGMETLGIRLSNPHSYILEDKGARVLSADMQLAFKREADPQGLLNPGKMSRWTAA
;
A
#
# COMPACT_ATOMS: atom_id res chain seq x y z
N MET A 1 9.59 0.35 13.86
CA MET A 1 10.25 1.17 12.83
C MET A 1 11.26 2.10 13.49
N GLN A 2 12.53 2.14 13.04
CA GLN A 2 13.57 2.96 13.68
C GLN A 2 13.32 4.47 13.46
N ALA A 3 12.77 4.86 12.32
CA ALA A 3 12.45 6.25 12.01
C ALA A 3 11.55 6.90 13.06
N LEU A 4 10.55 6.19 13.60
CA LEU A 4 9.66 6.69 14.65
C LEU A 4 10.36 6.96 15.99
N LYS A 5 11.58 6.43 16.19
CA LYS A 5 12.39 6.75 17.38
C LYS A 5 13.07 8.11 17.27
N VAL A 6 13.30 8.55 16.04
CA VAL A 6 13.96 9.84 15.73
C VAL A 6 12.91 10.91 15.48
N ASP A 7 11.88 10.59 14.70
CA ASP A 7 10.80 11.52 14.36
C ASP A 7 9.45 10.79 14.51
N LYS A 8 8.61 11.28 15.41
CA LYS A 8 7.28 10.70 15.68
C LYS A 8 6.22 11.16 14.69
N THR A 9 6.54 12.11 13.83
CA THR A 9 5.61 12.68 12.83
C THR A 9 5.64 11.94 11.50
N VAL A 10 6.46 10.89 11.37
CA VAL A 10 6.54 10.12 10.14
C VAL A 10 5.52 9.00 10.10
N THR A 11 5.02 8.74 8.91
CA THR A 11 4.28 7.53 8.55
C THR A 11 5.00 6.78 7.44
N TYR A 12 4.47 5.66 6.97
CA TYR A 12 5.06 4.95 5.85
C TYR A 12 4.00 4.44 4.88
N LEU A 13 4.39 4.36 3.62
CA LEU A 13 3.58 3.80 2.55
C LEU A 13 4.32 2.60 1.93
N GLN A 14 3.61 1.49 1.78
CA GLN A 14 4.11 0.39 0.96
C GLN A 14 3.81 0.67 -0.50
N THR A 15 4.84 0.70 -1.32
CA THR A 15 4.70 0.99 -2.75
C THR A 15 5.34 -0.09 -3.60
N ILE A 16 4.81 -0.24 -4.81
CA ILE A 16 5.36 -1.09 -5.86
C ILE A 16 5.49 -0.24 -7.10
N PHE A 17 6.70 -0.09 -7.59
CA PHE A 17 7.01 0.70 -8.77
C PHE A 17 6.63 -0.04 -10.06
N PRO A 18 6.31 0.70 -11.16
CA PRO A 18 5.91 0.10 -12.42
C PRO A 18 7.04 -0.74 -13.02
N LEU A 19 6.70 -1.93 -13.53
CA LEU A 19 7.65 -2.81 -14.20
C LEU A 19 8.20 -2.15 -15.47
N GLY A 20 9.53 -2.16 -15.59
CA GLY A 20 10.23 -1.59 -16.77
C GLY A 20 10.43 -0.07 -16.71
N ALA A 21 9.83 0.63 -15.72
CA ALA A 21 9.98 2.07 -15.48
C ALA A 21 10.17 2.37 -13.98
N ASN A 22 10.75 1.44 -13.25
CA ASN A 22 10.84 1.59 -11.79
C ASN A 22 11.84 2.66 -11.35
N VAL A 23 12.94 2.83 -12.06
CA VAL A 23 13.95 3.85 -11.75
C VAL A 23 13.43 5.24 -12.12
N GLU A 24 12.83 5.37 -13.28
CA GLU A 24 12.21 6.62 -13.76
C GLU A 24 11.11 7.09 -12.82
N ALA A 25 10.24 6.19 -12.39
CA ALA A 25 9.18 6.51 -11.45
C ALA A 25 9.72 6.86 -10.05
N LEU A 26 10.82 6.23 -9.62
CA LEU A 26 11.50 6.57 -8.38
C LEU A 26 12.07 7.99 -8.42
N ILE A 27 12.76 8.34 -9.50
CA ILE A 27 13.31 9.68 -9.72
C ILE A 27 12.18 10.71 -9.75
N ALA A 28 11.15 10.47 -10.57
CA ALA A 28 10.01 11.37 -10.67
C ALA A 28 9.28 11.57 -9.33
N SER A 29 9.16 10.51 -8.52
CA SER A 29 8.61 10.60 -7.16
C SER A 29 9.48 11.49 -6.26
N HIS A 30 10.80 11.37 -6.34
CA HIS A 30 11.70 12.23 -5.59
C HIS A 30 11.64 13.69 -6.06
N GLU A 31 11.57 13.94 -7.37
CA GLU A 31 11.41 15.28 -7.92
C GLU A 31 10.09 15.93 -7.49
N MET A 32 9.01 15.14 -7.40
CA MET A 32 7.67 15.62 -7.04
C MET A 32 7.54 15.95 -5.54
N PHE A 33 8.14 15.12 -4.66
CA PHE A 33 7.91 15.21 -3.21
C PHE A 33 9.15 15.58 -2.39
N GLY A 34 10.34 15.54 -2.99
CA GLY A 34 11.59 15.87 -2.31
C GLY A 34 11.80 15.13 -1.00
N GLU A 35 12.20 15.86 0.02
CA GLU A 35 12.47 15.31 1.36
C GLU A 35 11.20 14.93 2.16
N GLU A 36 10.02 15.27 1.65
CA GLU A 36 8.76 14.90 2.29
C GLU A 36 8.52 13.39 2.20
N VAL A 37 9.01 12.76 1.11
CA VAL A 37 8.91 11.32 0.87
C VAL A 37 10.30 10.73 0.70
N MET A 38 10.79 10.10 1.73
CA MET A 38 12.08 9.42 1.72
C MET A 38 11.94 8.01 1.16
N ALA A 39 12.54 7.79 -0.01
CA ALA A 39 12.48 6.51 -0.67
C ALA A 39 13.45 5.48 -0.05
N HIS A 40 12.97 4.26 0.10
CA HIS A 40 13.76 3.07 0.40
C HIS A 40 13.44 2.01 -0.65
N ALA A 41 14.27 1.88 -1.66
CA ALA A 41 14.00 1.00 -2.79
C ALA A 41 14.59 -0.40 -2.58
N GLU A 42 13.75 -1.43 -2.70
CA GLU A 42 14.13 -2.84 -2.65
C GLU A 42 13.94 -3.46 -4.03
N PHE A 43 15.04 -3.86 -4.66
CA PHE A 43 15.01 -4.53 -5.95
C PHE A 43 14.96 -6.05 -5.76
N GLN A 44 13.96 -6.67 -6.35
CA GLN A 44 13.73 -8.10 -6.26
C GLN A 44 13.56 -8.72 -7.66
N ARG A 45 14.11 -9.89 -7.87
CA ARG A 45 13.84 -10.66 -9.08
C ARG A 45 12.59 -11.53 -8.88
N ARG A 46 11.56 -11.29 -9.68
CA ARG A 46 10.32 -12.05 -9.64
C ARG A 46 9.87 -12.40 -11.05
N GLN A 47 9.64 -13.68 -11.32
CA GLN A 47 9.21 -14.16 -12.65
C GLN A 47 10.12 -13.69 -13.79
N GLY A 48 11.44 -13.73 -13.57
CA GLY A 48 12.44 -13.32 -14.57
C GLY A 48 12.61 -11.82 -14.78
N ARG A 49 11.86 -10.98 -14.05
CA ARG A 49 11.90 -9.50 -14.16
C ARG A 49 12.38 -8.87 -12.87
N THR A 50 12.98 -7.69 -12.98
CA THR A 50 13.35 -6.88 -11.82
C THR A 50 12.14 -6.05 -11.40
N ASN A 51 11.66 -6.30 -10.18
CA ASN A 51 10.64 -5.51 -9.51
C ASN A 51 11.30 -4.59 -8.49
N CYS A 52 10.73 -3.42 -8.29
CA CYS A 52 11.08 -2.53 -7.20
C CYS A 52 9.89 -2.35 -6.29
N SER A 53 10.08 -2.62 -5.00
CA SER A 53 9.15 -2.29 -3.94
C SER A 53 9.80 -1.32 -2.97
N SER A 54 9.01 -0.64 -2.16
CA SER A 54 9.51 0.34 -1.20
C SER A 54 8.64 0.41 0.04
N LEU A 55 9.28 0.67 1.16
CA LEU A 55 8.66 1.21 2.37
C LEU A 55 9.06 2.67 2.47
N GLN A 56 8.33 3.53 1.77
CA GLN A 56 8.63 4.96 1.76
C GLN A 56 8.23 5.58 3.10
N VAL A 57 9.16 6.33 3.69
CA VAL A 57 8.87 7.10 4.90
C VAL A 57 8.36 8.46 4.49
N VAL A 58 7.19 8.82 4.96
CA VAL A 58 6.51 10.09 4.65
C VAL A 58 6.50 10.96 5.90
N ARG A 59 6.94 12.22 5.77
CA ARG A 59 6.75 13.23 6.81
C ARG A 59 5.28 13.63 6.82
N TYR A 60 4.56 13.17 7.85
CA TYR A 60 3.13 13.37 7.94
C TYR A 60 2.80 14.74 8.49
N SER A 61 2.05 15.53 7.76
CA SER A 61 1.45 16.78 8.22
C SER A 61 -0.01 16.59 8.61
N ASP A 62 -0.83 16.15 7.65
CA ASP A 62 -2.24 15.90 7.81
C ASP A 62 -2.74 14.86 6.79
N GLU A 63 -3.99 14.44 6.95
CA GLU A 63 -4.59 13.41 6.11
C GLU A 63 -4.79 13.87 4.66
N ALA A 64 -5.15 15.14 4.45
CA ALA A 64 -5.38 15.68 3.11
C ALA A 64 -4.08 15.64 2.29
N ARG A 65 -2.95 16.05 2.90
CA ARG A 65 -1.64 16.01 2.27
C ARG A 65 -1.18 14.58 1.99
N LEU A 66 -1.42 13.66 2.91
CA LEU A 66 -1.12 12.25 2.68
C LEU A 66 -1.85 11.69 1.45
N TRP A 67 -3.14 12.04 1.28
CA TRP A 67 -3.90 11.64 0.10
C TRP A 67 -3.44 12.33 -1.19
N GLU A 68 -2.92 13.55 -1.13
CA GLU A 68 -2.27 14.20 -2.28
C GLU A 68 -1.02 13.44 -2.71
N ILE A 69 -0.17 13.04 -1.75
CA ILE A 69 1.02 12.22 -2.02
C ILE A 69 0.62 10.89 -2.66
N VAL A 70 -0.38 10.21 -2.11
CA VAL A 70 -0.91 8.95 -2.66
C VAL A 70 -1.35 9.13 -4.11
N ARG A 71 -2.19 10.13 -4.40
CA ARG A 71 -2.66 10.41 -5.77
C ARG A 71 -1.53 10.78 -6.72
N GLY A 72 -0.57 11.59 -6.25
CA GLY A 72 0.61 11.93 -7.05
C GLY A 72 1.44 10.70 -7.41
N MET A 73 1.66 9.78 -6.48
CA MET A 73 2.34 8.51 -6.76
C MET A 73 1.59 7.65 -7.77
N GLU A 74 0.27 7.59 -7.67
CA GLU A 74 -0.57 6.84 -8.62
C GLU A 74 -0.46 7.40 -10.05
N THR A 75 -0.33 8.73 -10.22
CA THR A 75 -0.09 9.33 -11.55
C THR A 75 1.24 8.89 -12.17
N LEU A 76 2.21 8.53 -11.36
CA LEU A 76 3.51 7.97 -11.78
C LEU A 76 3.46 6.45 -12.03
N GLY A 77 2.28 5.84 -11.96
CA GLY A 77 2.11 4.39 -12.09
C GLY A 77 2.58 3.60 -10.86
N ILE A 78 2.90 4.26 -9.76
CA ILE A 78 3.29 3.63 -8.50
C ILE A 78 2.03 3.11 -7.82
N ARG A 79 1.99 1.82 -7.54
CA ARG A 79 0.87 1.20 -6.81
C ARG A 79 1.15 1.24 -5.32
N LEU A 80 0.15 1.65 -4.55
CA LEU A 80 0.24 1.71 -3.11
C LEU A 80 -0.50 0.54 -2.44
N SER A 81 0.06 0.09 -1.32
CA SER A 81 -0.61 -0.77 -0.36
C SER A 81 -0.70 -0.03 0.95
N ASN A 82 -1.90 0.35 1.35
CA ASN A 82 -2.09 0.87 2.69
C ASN A 82 -2.08 -0.30 3.70
N PRO A 83 -0.98 -0.52 4.44
CA PRO A 83 -0.91 -1.60 5.41
C PRO A 83 -1.74 -1.32 6.67
N HIS A 84 -2.17 -0.07 6.84
CA HIS A 84 -2.94 0.38 8.00
C HIS A 84 -4.46 0.27 7.81
N SER A 85 -4.90 -0.15 6.63
CA SER A 85 -6.34 -0.36 6.39
C SER A 85 -6.87 -1.46 7.31
N TYR A 86 -7.85 -1.11 8.13
CA TYR A 86 -8.52 -2.05 9.00
C TYR A 86 -9.46 -2.98 8.22
N ILE A 87 -10.16 -2.43 7.23
CA ILE A 87 -11.11 -3.15 6.39
C ILE A 87 -10.40 -3.70 5.15
N LEU A 88 -10.57 -4.99 4.87
CA LEU A 88 -9.89 -5.65 3.75
C LEU A 88 -10.40 -5.17 2.39
N GLU A 89 -11.67 -4.81 2.30
CA GLU A 89 -12.32 -4.32 1.08
C GLU A 89 -11.72 -2.99 0.59
N ASP A 90 -11.22 -2.17 1.52
CA ASP A 90 -10.64 -0.85 1.22
C ASP A 90 -9.24 -0.93 0.59
N LYS A 91 -8.63 -2.11 0.56
CA LYS A 91 -7.27 -2.29 0.02
C LYS A 91 -7.18 -2.26 -1.51
N GLY A 92 -8.30 -2.04 -2.18
CA GLY A 92 -8.37 -2.12 -3.63
C GLY A 92 -8.24 -3.55 -4.17
N ALA A 93 -8.76 -3.79 -5.36
CA ALA A 93 -8.74 -5.10 -6.01
C ALA A 93 -7.31 -5.44 -6.49
N ARG A 94 -6.51 -6.08 -5.66
CA ARG A 94 -5.14 -6.44 -6.03
C ARG A 94 -5.00 -7.79 -6.69
N VAL A 95 -5.79 -8.77 -6.25
CA VAL A 95 -5.75 -10.14 -6.75
C VAL A 95 -7.17 -10.67 -6.95
N LEU A 96 -8.04 -10.45 -5.96
CA LEU A 96 -9.42 -10.91 -5.96
C LEU A 96 -10.35 -9.73 -5.71
N SER A 97 -11.48 -9.69 -6.40
CA SER A 97 -12.55 -8.72 -6.10
C SER A 97 -13.07 -8.93 -4.67
N ALA A 98 -13.66 -7.89 -4.09
CA ALA A 98 -14.27 -7.98 -2.76
C ALA A 98 -15.33 -9.10 -2.70
N ASP A 99 -16.08 -9.30 -3.79
CA ASP A 99 -17.09 -10.37 -3.87
C ASP A 99 -16.48 -11.77 -3.88
N MET A 100 -15.37 -11.97 -4.57
CA MET A 100 -14.64 -13.25 -4.55
C MET A 100 -14.06 -13.55 -3.17
N GLN A 101 -13.50 -12.53 -2.51
CA GLN A 101 -12.99 -12.68 -1.13
C GLN A 101 -14.12 -13.03 -0.16
N LEU A 102 -15.28 -12.39 -0.32
CA LEU A 102 -16.46 -12.65 0.50
C LEU A 102 -17.02 -14.05 0.28
N ALA A 103 -17.09 -14.51 -0.99
CA ALA A 103 -17.51 -15.86 -1.34
C ALA A 103 -16.57 -16.90 -0.72
N PHE A 104 -15.26 -16.70 -0.86
CA PHE A 104 -14.25 -17.58 -0.24
C PHE A 104 -14.38 -17.61 1.29
N LYS A 105 -14.60 -16.45 1.92
CA LYS A 105 -14.78 -16.40 3.37
C LYS A 105 -16.02 -17.18 3.83
N ARG A 106 -17.12 -17.10 3.11
CA ARG A 106 -18.34 -17.86 3.43
C ARG A 106 -18.11 -19.37 3.37
N GLU A 107 -17.30 -19.82 2.43
CA GLU A 107 -16.95 -21.23 2.28
C GLU A 107 -15.94 -21.70 3.34
N ALA A 108 -14.85 -20.94 3.52
CA ALA A 108 -13.71 -21.35 4.35
C ALA A 108 -13.88 -21.03 5.84
N ASP A 109 -14.72 -20.07 6.17
CA ASP A 109 -14.92 -19.58 7.54
C ASP A 109 -16.39 -19.19 7.80
N PRO A 110 -17.33 -20.14 7.68
CA PRO A 110 -18.75 -19.84 7.78
C PRO A 110 -19.18 -19.28 9.13
N GLN A 111 -18.42 -19.57 10.19
CA GLN A 111 -18.67 -19.07 11.54
C GLN A 111 -18.00 -17.70 11.81
N GLY A 112 -17.17 -17.19 10.89
CA GLY A 112 -16.51 -15.89 11.02
C GLY A 112 -15.47 -15.79 12.11
N LEU A 113 -14.79 -16.88 12.42
CA LEU A 113 -13.78 -16.94 13.48
C LEU A 113 -12.45 -16.30 13.08
N LEU A 114 -12.14 -16.28 11.77
CA LEU A 114 -10.91 -15.73 11.24
C LEU A 114 -11.06 -14.25 10.93
N ASN A 115 -10.20 -13.42 11.50
CA ASN A 115 -10.19 -11.97 11.28
C ASN A 115 -11.58 -11.32 11.41
N PRO A 116 -12.26 -11.46 12.55
CA PRO A 116 -13.58 -10.89 12.75
C PRO A 116 -13.56 -9.36 12.56
N GLY A 117 -14.61 -8.82 11.93
CA GLY A 117 -14.74 -7.38 11.69
C GLY A 117 -13.83 -6.80 10.61
N LYS A 118 -13.08 -7.62 9.85
CA LYS A 118 -12.17 -7.15 8.78
C LYS A 118 -12.85 -7.03 7.41
N MET A 119 -14.04 -7.54 7.27
CA MET A 119 -14.86 -7.40 6.05
C MET A 119 -16.20 -6.80 6.44
N SER A 120 -16.50 -5.58 5.95
CA SER A 120 -17.70 -4.83 6.30
C SER A 120 -18.98 -5.49 5.81
N ARG A 121 -18.90 -6.18 4.68
CA ARG A 121 -20.02 -6.86 4.01
C ARG A 121 -20.22 -8.32 4.46
N TRP A 122 -19.36 -8.82 5.37
CA TRP A 122 -19.52 -10.16 5.88
C TRP A 122 -20.43 -10.18 7.11
N THR A 123 -21.49 -10.96 7.04
CA THR A 123 -22.37 -11.29 8.17
C THR A 123 -22.30 -12.80 8.39
N ALA A 124 -22.18 -13.23 9.65
CA ALA A 124 -22.32 -14.64 9.98
C ALA A 124 -23.72 -15.13 9.59
N ALA A 125 -23.79 -16.37 9.13
CA ALA A 125 -25.05 -17.02 8.84
C ALA A 125 -25.80 -17.34 10.13
#